data_59de9ae6f93c1d6005d1e94db261f359
#
_entry.id   59de9ae6f93c1d6005d1e94db261f359
#
_cell.length_a   1.000
_cell.length_b   1.000
_cell.length_c   1.000
_cell.angle_alpha   90.00
_cell.angle_beta   90.00
_cell.angle_gamma   90.00
#
_symmetry.space_group_name_H-M   'P 1'
#
loop_
_entity.id
_entity.type
_entity.pdbx_description
1 polymer ?
#
loop_
_entity_poly.entity_id
_entity_poly.type
_entity_poly.pdbx_seq_one_letter_code
_entity_poly.pdbx_strand_id
1 'polypeptide(L)'
;MSTAADEAQDRTRSGLRPRVRTAYGTVEGRTGPGGTAVFRGIPYAAPPVGALRFAAPAPPEAWDGVRDAGAYGPTAPKVPYPDNFAALLPDPEIPGEDCLNLNVWTPATVPSPAPEPGAGLPVMVWIHGGALTRGSSAVPVYDGSAFARDGVVLVSVNYRLGVLGYGLFPDAPANRGLLDQIAALTWVRENIEAFGGDPGRVTVFGESAGAISIGALLAAPRAAGLFHRAVLQSGAPETLAREKVRAMVRRMAALLKVEATAAAFAAVAPADLLAAQAAVLRRSSPLLGGPAFGLVADPDTLPQDPLEAAAEAAGDVPLLLGWTAEEYRLWLAPTGAMRFLDRLGPLAVALGRIRSGKDRAAVRALRAERPAAGPADLAGHLLTDRLLRDPLRRLAAGRGEARERRGEGAQRRTAPRFVYEFAWPSGVPGLGSCHALELGFVFDTLAVPEASWLAGPDAPQELAEEMHAAWVRFAVEGDPGWPPWMTLSSVWIGPLPYVAMNFSTFGKVFLLLSLVPTWKAR
;
A
#
# COMPACT_ATOMS: atom_id res chain seq x y z
N MET A 1 -8.41 -6.26 41.96
CA MET A 1 -9.60 -5.48 42.37
C MET A 1 -9.40 -4.06 41.82
N SER A 2 -9.95 -3.78 40.64
CA SER A 2 -10.03 -2.40 40.11
C SER A 2 -10.95 -1.62 41.05
N THR A 3 -10.51 -0.47 41.50
CA THR A 3 -11.32 0.33 42.45
C THR A 3 -12.40 1.09 41.68
N ALA A 4 -13.56 1.33 42.32
CA ALA A 4 -14.65 2.13 41.74
C ALA A 4 -14.20 3.52 41.25
N ALA A 5 -13.05 4.00 41.71
CA ALA A 5 -12.40 5.22 41.24
C ALA A 5 -11.80 5.04 39.80
N ASP A 6 -11.22 3.88 39.49
CA ASP A 6 -10.68 3.59 38.14
C ASP A 6 -11.83 3.44 37.13
N GLU A 7 -12.93 2.81 37.53
CA GLU A 7 -14.14 2.69 36.66
C GLU A 7 -14.85 4.05 36.47
N ALA A 8 -14.86 4.94 37.48
CA ALA A 8 -15.42 6.28 37.37
C ALA A 8 -14.50 7.18 36.50
N GLN A 9 -13.19 7.00 36.57
CA GLN A 9 -12.20 7.73 35.78
C GLN A 9 -12.19 7.27 34.31
N ASP A 10 -12.46 5.99 34.06
CA ASP A 10 -12.63 5.43 32.71
C ASP A 10 -13.94 5.89 32.07
N ARG A 11 -15.04 5.97 32.84
CA ARG A 11 -16.32 6.54 32.35
C ARG A 11 -16.26 8.03 32.05
N THR A 12 -15.47 8.82 32.79
CA THR A 12 -15.28 10.24 32.51
C THR A 12 -14.37 10.46 31.32
N ARG A 13 -13.41 9.60 31.05
CA ARG A 13 -12.56 9.63 29.86
C ARG A 13 -13.31 9.22 28.58
N SER A 14 -14.27 8.28 28.67
CA SER A 14 -15.06 7.83 27.53
C SER A 14 -16.03 8.89 26.98
N GLY A 15 -16.24 9.98 27.71
CA GLY A 15 -17.09 11.11 27.30
C GLY A 15 -16.36 12.31 26.67
N LEU A 16 -15.02 12.35 26.76
CA LEU A 16 -14.22 13.44 26.18
C LEU A 16 -14.07 13.27 24.67
N ARG A 17 -14.52 14.28 23.91
CA ARG A 17 -14.30 14.36 22.47
C ARG A 17 -13.00 15.11 22.21
N PRO A 18 -11.94 14.44 21.74
CA PRO A 18 -10.66 15.12 21.46
C PRO A 18 -10.83 16.15 20.36
N ARG A 19 -10.25 17.34 20.55
CA ARG A 19 -10.27 18.45 19.58
C ARG A 19 -8.86 18.85 19.21
N VAL A 20 -8.66 19.06 17.91
CA VAL A 20 -7.38 19.50 17.36
C VAL A 20 -7.62 20.68 16.41
N ARG A 21 -6.77 21.70 16.50
CA ARG A 21 -6.76 22.84 15.58
C ARG A 21 -5.79 22.54 14.43
N THR A 22 -6.32 22.42 13.22
CA THR A 22 -5.54 22.35 11.98
C THR A 22 -5.35 23.75 11.37
N ALA A 23 -4.55 23.86 10.32
CA ALA A 23 -4.40 25.10 9.56
C ALA A 23 -5.73 25.60 8.95
N TYR A 24 -6.70 24.68 8.74
CA TYR A 24 -7.97 25.00 8.08
C TYR A 24 -9.15 25.16 9.05
N GLY A 25 -9.05 24.68 10.26
CA GLY A 25 -10.12 24.77 11.27
C GLY A 25 -9.97 23.74 12.37
N THR A 26 -10.88 23.77 13.34
CA THR A 26 -10.88 22.81 14.44
C THR A 26 -11.66 21.56 14.03
N VAL A 27 -11.11 20.37 14.36
CA VAL A 27 -11.76 19.07 14.20
C VAL A 27 -12.02 18.43 15.56
N GLU A 28 -13.15 17.73 15.68
CA GLU A 28 -13.54 16.96 16.88
C GLU A 28 -13.63 15.48 16.55
N GLY A 29 -12.77 14.69 17.15
CA GLY A 29 -12.70 13.24 16.97
C GLY A 29 -13.52 12.45 17.96
N ARG A 30 -13.14 11.18 18.15
CA ARG A 30 -13.68 10.23 19.13
C ARG A 30 -12.56 9.59 19.91
N THR A 31 -12.86 9.16 21.12
CA THR A 31 -11.98 8.26 21.88
C THR A 31 -12.13 6.85 21.30
N GLY A 32 -11.02 6.27 20.89
CA GLY A 32 -10.91 4.90 20.38
C GLY A 32 -10.47 3.89 21.45
N PRO A 33 -10.21 2.63 21.05
CA PRO A 33 -9.72 1.59 21.93
C PRO A 33 -8.44 2.01 22.67
N GLY A 34 -8.31 1.57 23.94
CA GLY A 34 -7.13 1.92 24.76
C GLY A 34 -7.00 3.42 25.10
N GLY A 35 -8.07 4.21 24.87
CA GLY A 35 -8.06 5.65 25.11
C GLY A 35 -7.38 6.45 24.00
N THR A 36 -7.08 5.88 22.85
CA THR A 36 -6.52 6.58 21.67
C THR A 36 -7.50 7.65 21.18
N ALA A 37 -6.99 8.68 20.52
CA ALA A 37 -7.82 9.69 19.83
C ALA A 37 -7.90 9.37 18.35
N VAL A 38 -9.12 9.38 17.79
CA VAL A 38 -9.39 9.02 16.40
C VAL A 38 -10.16 10.14 15.72
N PHE A 39 -9.64 10.60 14.60
CA PHE A 39 -10.24 11.63 13.76
C PHE A 39 -10.41 11.07 12.35
N ARG A 40 -11.61 11.14 11.78
CA ARG A 40 -11.94 10.56 10.49
C ARG A 40 -12.56 11.59 9.56
N GLY A 41 -12.33 11.46 8.25
CA GLY A 41 -12.95 12.29 7.24
C GLY A 41 -12.46 13.76 7.26
N ILE A 42 -11.21 14.01 7.64
CA ILE A 42 -10.63 15.37 7.60
C ILE A 42 -10.27 15.70 6.16
N PRO A 43 -10.78 16.80 5.55
CA PRO A 43 -10.40 17.18 4.20
C PRO A 43 -8.95 17.68 4.15
N TYR A 44 -8.18 17.15 3.23
CA TYR A 44 -6.82 17.62 2.92
C TYR A 44 -6.77 18.44 1.62
N ALA A 45 -7.81 18.36 0.82
CA ALA A 45 -8.01 19.16 -0.40
C ALA A 45 -9.49 19.48 -0.59
N ALA A 46 -9.79 20.45 -1.43
CA ALA A 46 -11.15 20.79 -1.83
C ALA A 46 -11.82 19.62 -2.58
N PRO A 47 -13.15 19.43 -2.44
CA PRO A 47 -13.86 18.39 -3.16
C PRO A 47 -13.58 18.43 -4.67
N PRO A 48 -13.26 17.28 -5.29
CA PRO A 48 -12.91 17.21 -6.72
C PRO A 48 -14.17 17.21 -7.60
N VAL A 49 -14.92 18.29 -7.57
CA VAL A 49 -16.19 18.47 -8.30
C VAL A 49 -16.16 19.69 -9.20
N GLY A 50 -17.11 19.81 -10.12
CA GLY A 50 -17.19 20.94 -11.05
C GLY A 50 -15.86 21.13 -11.79
N ALA A 51 -15.30 22.34 -11.72
CA ALA A 51 -14.02 22.69 -12.34
C ALA A 51 -12.82 21.91 -11.75
N LEU A 52 -12.92 21.44 -10.49
CA LEU A 52 -11.86 20.69 -9.82
C LEU A 52 -11.89 19.19 -10.14
N ARG A 53 -12.93 18.67 -10.80
CA ARG A 53 -13.13 17.24 -11.01
C ARG A 53 -11.94 16.54 -11.69
N PHE A 54 -11.32 17.20 -12.65
CA PHE A 54 -10.13 16.72 -13.38
C PHE A 54 -8.90 17.65 -13.22
N ALA A 55 -8.99 18.66 -12.36
CA ALA A 55 -7.86 19.54 -12.06
C ALA A 55 -6.87 18.90 -11.06
N ALA A 56 -5.72 19.52 -10.86
CA ALA A 56 -4.87 19.25 -9.70
C ALA A 56 -5.65 19.52 -8.40
N PRO A 57 -5.32 18.83 -7.27
CA PRO A 57 -5.96 19.12 -6.00
C PRO A 57 -5.68 20.57 -5.58
N ALA A 58 -6.71 21.24 -5.05
CA ALA A 58 -6.61 22.56 -4.46
C ALA A 58 -6.71 22.44 -2.92
N PRO A 59 -6.12 23.36 -2.14
CA PRO A 59 -6.29 23.38 -0.69
C PRO A 59 -7.77 23.40 -0.29
N PRO A 60 -8.15 22.77 0.84
CA PRO A 60 -9.52 22.85 1.33
C PRO A 60 -9.83 24.27 1.81
N GLU A 61 -11.10 24.65 1.75
CA GLU A 61 -11.56 25.90 2.36
C GLU A 61 -11.43 25.82 3.88
N ALA A 62 -10.95 26.92 4.49
CA ALA A 62 -10.93 27.04 5.94
C ALA A 62 -12.37 27.15 6.48
N TRP A 63 -12.60 26.60 7.67
CA TRP A 63 -13.91 26.65 8.32
C TRP A 63 -13.83 27.26 9.72
N ASP A 64 -14.90 27.92 10.08
CA ASP A 64 -15.15 28.41 11.44
C ASP A 64 -15.81 27.32 12.30
N GLY A 65 -15.64 27.44 13.62
CA GLY A 65 -16.23 26.48 14.57
C GLY A 65 -15.50 25.13 14.61
N VAL A 66 -16.27 24.08 14.92
CA VAL A 66 -15.76 22.73 15.14
C VAL A 66 -16.40 21.77 14.14
N ARG A 67 -15.58 21.14 13.28
CA ARG A 67 -16.02 20.11 12.34
C ARG A 67 -16.00 18.73 13.01
N ASP A 68 -17.10 18.00 12.92
CA ASP A 68 -17.16 16.62 13.40
C ASP A 68 -16.28 15.71 12.51
N ALA A 69 -15.31 15.08 13.13
CA ALA A 69 -14.40 14.09 12.55
C ALA A 69 -14.56 12.71 13.21
N GLY A 70 -15.78 12.37 13.62
CA GLY A 70 -16.10 11.10 14.29
C GLY A 70 -16.41 9.94 13.36
N ALA A 71 -16.65 10.18 12.07
CA ALA A 71 -17.00 9.18 11.08
C ALA A 71 -16.11 9.30 9.83
N TYR A 72 -15.92 8.19 9.13
CA TYR A 72 -15.23 8.22 7.83
C TYR A 72 -15.94 9.15 6.84
N GLY A 73 -15.15 9.91 6.10
CA GLY A 73 -15.65 10.75 5.02
C GLY A 73 -16.01 9.94 3.76
N PRO A 74 -16.59 10.62 2.74
CA PRO A 74 -16.89 10.00 1.46
C PRO A 74 -15.67 9.30 0.83
N THR A 75 -15.92 8.17 0.16
CA THR A 75 -14.89 7.45 -0.60
C THR A 75 -14.87 7.92 -2.05
N ALA A 76 -13.74 7.76 -2.72
CA ALA A 76 -13.66 8.06 -4.16
C ALA A 76 -14.64 7.19 -4.95
N PRO A 77 -15.33 7.74 -5.97
CA PRO A 77 -16.20 6.98 -6.84
C PRO A 77 -15.46 5.80 -7.49
N LYS A 78 -16.02 4.61 -7.38
CA LYS A 78 -15.36 3.36 -7.80
C LYS A 78 -16.35 2.31 -8.30
N VAL A 79 -15.85 1.38 -9.10
CA VAL A 79 -16.61 0.21 -9.53
C VAL A 79 -16.43 -0.89 -8.49
N PRO A 80 -17.48 -1.50 -7.95
CA PRO A 80 -17.37 -2.56 -6.94
C PRO A 80 -16.57 -3.76 -7.47
N TYR A 81 -16.01 -4.54 -6.54
CA TYR A 81 -15.44 -5.83 -6.90
C TYR A 81 -16.50 -6.78 -7.46
N PRO A 82 -16.14 -7.65 -8.41
CA PRO A 82 -16.98 -8.81 -8.73
C PRO A 82 -17.21 -9.69 -7.49
N ASP A 83 -18.35 -10.37 -7.41
CA ASP A 83 -18.81 -11.10 -6.22
C ASP A 83 -17.75 -12.06 -5.64
N ASN A 84 -17.01 -12.76 -6.49
CA ASN A 84 -15.96 -13.68 -6.10
C ASN A 84 -14.74 -13.02 -5.44
N PHE A 85 -14.52 -11.72 -5.67
CA PHE A 85 -13.50 -10.92 -4.97
C PHE A 85 -14.10 -10.14 -3.81
N ALA A 86 -15.35 -9.67 -3.93
CA ALA A 86 -16.05 -8.97 -2.87
C ALA A 86 -16.22 -9.83 -1.61
N ALA A 87 -16.29 -11.15 -1.76
CA ALA A 87 -16.30 -12.11 -0.66
C ALA A 87 -14.96 -12.22 0.10
N LEU A 88 -13.87 -11.67 -0.44
CA LEU A 88 -12.53 -11.76 0.13
C LEU A 88 -11.97 -10.40 0.55
N LEU A 89 -12.34 -9.35 -0.17
CA LEU A 89 -11.76 -8.01 -0.04
C LEU A 89 -12.87 -7.02 0.33
N PRO A 90 -12.86 -6.47 1.56
CA PRO A 90 -13.80 -5.43 1.95
C PRO A 90 -13.50 -4.15 1.15
N ASP A 91 -14.53 -3.53 0.61
CA ASP A 91 -14.42 -2.28 -0.15
C ASP A 91 -15.62 -1.37 0.13
N PRO A 92 -15.70 -0.77 1.34
CA PRO A 92 -16.83 0.07 1.73
C PRO A 92 -16.98 1.27 0.79
N GLU A 93 -18.23 1.59 0.47
CA GLU A 93 -18.61 2.78 -0.28
C GLU A 93 -19.36 3.73 0.64
N ILE A 94 -18.83 4.93 0.82
CA ILE A 94 -19.43 6.02 1.58
C ILE A 94 -19.80 7.12 0.59
N PRO A 95 -21.10 7.41 0.39
CA PRO A 95 -21.55 8.39 -0.58
C PRO A 95 -21.09 9.80 -0.24
N GLY A 96 -20.84 10.61 -1.26
CA GLY A 96 -20.52 12.04 -1.15
C GLY A 96 -19.44 12.48 -2.13
N GLU A 97 -19.21 13.76 -2.20
CA GLU A 97 -18.32 14.38 -3.18
C GLU A 97 -16.95 14.74 -2.60
N ASP A 98 -16.86 14.92 -1.26
CA ASP A 98 -15.65 15.33 -0.53
C ASP A 98 -14.77 14.09 -0.24
N CYS A 99 -14.31 13.42 -1.30
CA CYS A 99 -13.54 12.20 -1.17
C CYS A 99 -12.03 12.41 -0.97
N LEU A 100 -11.54 13.65 -1.01
CA LEU A 100 -10.14 13.97 -0.73
C LEU A 100 -9.94 14.24 0.76
N ASN A 101 -10.11 13.18 1.54
CA ASN A 101 -10.06 13.20 3.00
C ASN A 101 -9.09 12.15 3.53
N LEU A 102 -8.70 12.33 4.79
CA LEU A 102 -7.80 11.45 5.53
C LEU A 102 -8.34 11.20 6.94
N ASN A 103 -7.76 10.19 7.59
CA ASN A 103 -8.06 9.84 8.96
C ASN A 103 -6.77 9.84 9.78
N VAL A 104 -6.87 10.16 11.08
CA VAL A 104 -5.73 10.20 12.01
C VAL A 104 -6.06 9.42 13.26
N TRP A 105 -5.18 8.50 13.66
CA TRP A 105 -5.17 7.83 14.96
C TRP A 105 -3.92 8.28 15.72
N THR A 106 -4.08 8.68 16.96
CA THR A 106 -2.98 9.14 17.81
C THR A 106 -3.15 8.65 19.25
N PRO A 107 -2.09 8.46 20.03
CA PRO A 107 -2.20 8.15 21.45
C PRO A 107 -3.08 9.14 22.22
N ALA A 108 -3.70 8.69 23.32
CA ALA A 108 -4.73 9.40 24.09
C ALA A 108 -4.37 10.81 24.57
N THR A 109 -3.11 11.08 24.74
CA THR A 109 -2.63 12.39 25.17
C THR A 109 -2.05 13.12 23.95
N VAL A 110 -2.91 13.86 23.25
CA VAL A 110 -2.40 14.89 22.36
C VAL A 110 -1.84 15.99 23.26
N PRO A 111 -0.53 16.20 23.29
CA PRO A 111 0.04 17.25 24.14
C PRO A 111 -0.50 18.62 23.74
N SER A 112 -0.95 19.38 24.71
CA SER A 112 -1.23 20.81 24.53
C SER A 112 -0.46 21.57 25.59
N PRO A 113 0.53 22.37 25.25
CA PRO A 113 0.96 22.81 23.91
C PRO A 113 1.67 21.71 23.10
N ALA A 114 1.84 21.93 21.79
CA ALA A 114 2.59 21.04 20.91
C ALA A 114 3.98 20.75 21.49
N PRO A 115 4.51 19.52 21.32
CA PRO A 115 5.84 19.18 21.79
C PRO A 115 6.88 20.10 21.14
N GLU A 116 8.02 20.27 21.83
CA GLU A 116 9.19 20.94 21.26
C GLU A 116 9.53 20.31 19.89
N PRO A 117 10.05 21.08 18.93
CA PRO A 117 10.42 20.56 17.61
C PRO A 117 11.28 19.29 17.72
N GLY A 118 10.88 18.20 17.07
CA GLY A 118 11.56 16.91 17.11
C GLY A 118 11.20 16.01 18.31
N ALA A 119 10.35 16.46 19.24
CA ALA A 119 9.86 15.63 20.34
C ALA A 119 8.56 14.85 19.98
N GLY A 120 8.02 15.05 18.79
CA GLY A 120 6.80 14.40 18.32
C GLY A 120 6.96 12.90 18.04
N LEU A 121 5.83 12.20 17.99
CA LEU A 121 5.78 10.78 17.70
C LEU A 121 6.09 10.49 16.22
N PRO A 122 6.63 9.32 15.88
CA PRO A 122 6.76 8.91 14.50
C PRO A 122 5.38 8.84 13.84
N VAL A 123 5.34 9.19 12.56
CA VAL A 123 4.11 9.21 11.76
C VAL A 123 4.19 8.14 10.70
N MET A 124 3.13 7.34 10.56
CA MET A 124 2.97 6.43 9.42
C MET A 124 1.79 6.85 8.57
N VAL A 125 1.99 6.95 7.25
CA VAL A 125 0.94 7.35 6.29
C VAL A 125 0.62 6.17 5.39
N TRP A 126 -0.61 5.64 5.52
CA TRP A 126 -1.11 4.53 4.73
C TRP A 126 -1.70 4.98 3.40
N ILE A 127 -1.23 4.39 2.31
CA ILE A 127 -1.77 4.54 0.96
C ILE A 127 -2.35 3.19 0.53
N HIS A 128 -3.67 3.12 0.42
CA HIS A 128 -4.37 1.86 0.15
C HIS A 128 -4.15 1.32 -1.28
N GLY A 129 -4.32 0.01 -1.44
CA GLY A 129 -4.31 -0.69 -2.72
C GLY A 129 -5.64 -0.61 -3.47
N GLY A 130 -5.86 -1.55 -4.40
CA GLY A 130 -7.08 -1.65 -5.20
C GLY A 130 -6.89 -1.32 -6.68
N ALA A 131 -5.69 -1.56 -7.22
CA ALA A 131 -5.33 -1.40 -8.64
C ALA A 131 -5.63 0.01 -9.20
N LEU A 132 -5.55 1.06 -8.36
CA LEU A 132 -5.86 2.47 -8.66
C LEU A 132 -7.30 2.70 -9.16
N THR A 133 -8.18 1.72 -9.00
CA THR A 133 -9.59 1.77 -9.46
C THR A 133 -10.60 1.45 -8.36
N ARG A 134 -10.13 0.94 -7.22
CA ARG A 134 -10.91 0.50 -6.05
C ARG A 134 -10.15 0.81 -4.77
N GLY A 135 -10.75 0.45 -3.64
CA GLY A 135 -10.20 0.66 -2.32
C GLY A 135 -10.61 1.99 -1.70
N SER A 136 -10.34 2.12 -0.42
CA SER A 136 -10.51 3.35 0.35
C SER A 136 -9.76 3.26 1.68
N SER A 137 -9.56 4.39 2.32
CA SER A 137 -9.03 4.48 3.69
C SER A 137 -10.01 4.00 4.77
N ALA A 138 -11.26 3.72 4.39
CA ALA A 138 -12.33 3.29 5.30
C ALA A 138 -12.45 1.75 5.43
N VAL A 139 -11.56 0.99 4.79
CA VAL A 139 -11.53 -0.48 4.93
C VAL A 139 -11.24 -0.84 6.39
N PRO A 140 -12.09 -1.67 7.06
CA PRO A 140 -11.96 -1.94 8.50
C PRO A 140 -10.60 -2.53 8.92
N VAL A 141 -9.97 -3.32 8.05
CA VAL A 141 -8.64 -3.90 8.29
C VAL A 141 -7.56 -2.82 8.45
N TYR A 142 -7.79 -1.60 7.98
CA TYR A 142 -6.84 -0.48 8.08
C TYR A 142 -7.04 0.38 9.33
N ASP A 143 -7.73 -0.13 10.37
CA ASP A 143 -7.86 0.61 11.63
C ASP A 143 -6.50 0.84 12.27
N GLY A 144 -6.21 2.08 12.59
CA GLY A 144 -4.90 2.52 13.10
C GLY A 144 -4.73 2.44 14.61
N SER A 145 -5.70 1.87 15.33
CA SER A 145 -5.69 1.89 16.79
C SER A 145 -4.50 1.15 17.39
N ALA A 146 -4.02 0.07 16.76
CA ALA A 146 -2.83 -0.65 17.20
C ALA A 146 -1.56 0.19 17.06
N PHE A 147 -1.39 0.90 15.94
CA PHE A 147 -0.28 1.83 15.76
C PHE A 147 -0.29 2.95 16.80
N ALA A 148 -1.48 3.52 17.07
CA ALA A 148 -1.62 4.56 18.10
C ALA A 148 -1.36 3.99 19.51
N ARG A 149 -1.80 2.77 19.82
CA ARG A 149 -1.46 2.06 21.07
C ARG A 149 0.06 1.97 21.25
N ASP A 150 0.79 1.70 20.17
CA ASP A 150 2.23 1.45 20.18
C ASP A 150 3.06 2.71 19.90
N GLY A 151 2.45 3.90 20.08
CA GLY A 151 3.15 5.20 20.08
C GLY A 151 3.44 5.78 18.70
N VAL A 152 2.69 5.38 17.68
CA VAL A 152 2.80 5.91 16.31
C VAL A 152 1.53 6.67 15.96
N VAL A 153 1.66 7.86 15.36
CA VAL A 153 0.53 8.54 14.73
C VAL A 153 0.28 7.91 13.36
N LEU A 154 -0.87 7.26 13.20
CA LEU A 154 -1.26 6.72 11.90
C LEU A 154 -2.15 7.69 11.15
N VAL A 155 -1.86 7.88 9.87
CA VAL A 155 -2.71 8.61 8.91
C VAL A 155 -3.09 7.66 7.78
N SER A 156 -4.37 7.57 7.40
CA SER A 156 -4.80 6.87 6.18
C SER A 156 -5.48 7.82 5.21
N VAL A 157 -5.19 7.72 3.92
CA VAL A 157 -5.62 8.71 2.94
C VAL A 157 -6.49 8.11 1.84
N ASN A 158 -7.54 8.82 1.44
CA ASN A 158 -8.25 8.59 0.20
C ASN A 158 -7.61 9.42 -0.93
N TYR A 159 -7.76 8.97 -2.18
CA TYR A 159 -7.29 9.69 -3.36
C TYR A 159 -8.18 9.32 -4.57
N ARG A 160 -8.19 10.14 -5.63
CA ARG A 160 -8.99 9.88 -6.83
C ARG A 160 -8.55 8.60 -7.53
N LEU A 161 -9.52 7.80 -7.94
CA LEU A 161 -9.36 6.49 -8.56
C LEU A 161 -9.82 6.50 -10.04
N GLY A 162 -9.45 5.44 -10.76
CA GLY A 162 -9.91 5.20 -12.11
C GLY A 162 -9.67 6.36 -13.07
N VAL A 163 -10.65 6.69 -13.89
CA VAL A 163 -10.53 7.78 -14.86
C VAL A 163 -10.33 9.14 -14.21
N LEU A 164 -10.91 9.36 -13.02
CA LEU A 164 -10.77 10.62 -12.29
C LEU A 164 -9.33 10.88 -11.85
N GLY A 165 -8.66 9.84 -11.33
CA GLY A 165 -7.27 9.94 -10.85
C GLY A 165 -6.21 9.71 -11.92
N TYR A 166 -6.48 8.81 -12.87
CA TYR A 166 -5.45 8.25 -13.76
C TYR A 166 -5.83 8.23 -15.25
N GLY A 167 -6.99 8.78 -15.65
CA GLY A 167 -7.30 9.01 -17.06
C GLY A 167 -6.35 10.05 -17.66
N LEU A 168 -5.86 9.85 -18.87
CA LEU A 168 -4.94 10.77 -19.55
C LEU A 168 -5.70 11.57 -20.59
N PHE A 169 -5.84 12.87 -20.33
CA PHE A 169 -6.52 13.85 -21.16
C PHE A 169 -5.53 14.88 -21.74
N PRO A 170 -5.84 15.53 -22.88
CA PRO A 170 -5.01 16.60 -23.43
C PRO A 170 -5.11 17.91 -22.64
N ASP A 171 -6.20 18.11 -21.91
CA ASP A 171 -6.62 19.36 -21.25
C ASP A 171 -6.64 19.25 -19.71
N ALA A 172 -5.98 18.23 -19.13
CA ALA A 172 -5.89 18.07 -17.69
C ALA A 172 -4.54 17.48 -17.26
N PRO A 173 -4.06 17.76 -16.03
CA PRO A 173 -2.83 17.16 -15.51
C PRO A 173 -2.89 15.63 -15.53
N ALA A 174 -1.77 14.97 -15.82
CA ALA A 174 -1.63 13.54 -15.64
C ALA A 174 -1.50 13.16 -14.15
N ASN A 175 -1.70 11.87 -13.82
CA ASN A 175 -1.43 11.32 -12.49
C ASN A 175 -2.11 12.08 -11.33
N ARG A 176 -3.35 12.54 -11.52
CA ARG A 176 -4.07 13.34 -10.51
C ARG A 176 -4.20 12.64 -9.17
N GLY A 177 -4.39 11.30 -9.15
CA GLY A 177 -4.38 10.53 -7.91
C GLY A 177 -3.04 10.56 -7.18
N LEU A 178 -1.91 10.63 -7.91
CA LEU A 178 -0.58 10.86 -7.31
C LEU A 178 -0.45 12.28 -6.77
N LEU A 179 -0.99 13.28 -7.47
CA LEU A 179 -1.03 14.65 -6.98
C LEU A 179 -1.89 14.78 -5.71
N ASP A 180 -2.98 14.01 -5.59
CA ASP A 180 -3.80 13.94 -4.39
C ASP A 180 -2.99 13.39 -3.20
N GLN A 181 -2.21 12.33 -3.42
CA GLN A 181 -1.33 11.75 -2.39
C GLN A 181 -0.23 12.75 -1.97
N ILE A 182 0.33 13.50 -2.90
CA ILE A 182 1.29 14.58 -2.60
C ILE A 182 0.61 15.68 -1.76
N ALA A 183 -0.62 16.04 -2.09
CA ALA A 183 -1.39 17.03 -1.31
C ALA A 183 -1.68 16.53 0.11
N ALA A 184 -2.04 15.25 0.27
CA ALA A 184 -2.24 14.63 1.58
C ALA A 184 -0.94 14.62 2.42
N LEU A 185 0.20 14.30 1.82
CA LEU A 185 1.50 14.35 2.49
C LEU A 185 1.91 15.79 2.84
N THR A 186 1.57 16.77 2.00
CA THR A 186 1.76 18.19 2.30
C THR A 186 0.91 18.59 3.50
N TRP A 187 -0.36 18.16 3.54
CA TRP A 187 -1.24 18.38 4.69
C TRP A 187 -0.65 17.76 5.97
N VAL A 188 -0.11 16.54 5.90
CA VAL A 188 0.57 15.88 7.04
C VAL A 188 1.72 16.75 7.53
N ARG A 189 2.60 17.21 6.64
CA ARG A 189 3.71 18.09 7.01
C ARG A 189 3.26 19.37 7.73
N GLU A 190 2.13 19.93 7.34
CA GLU A 190 1.62 21.20 7.86
C GLU A 190 0.79 21.08 9.16
N ASN A 191 0.23 19.88 9.43
CA ASN A 191 -0.78 19.74 10.47
C ASN A 191 -0.51 18.66 11.51
N ILE A 192 0.40 17.70 11.24
CA ILE A 192 0.49 16.49 12.07
C ILE A 192 1.06 16.76 13.47
N GLU A 193 1.79 17.85 13.67
CA GLU A 193 2.26 18.30 15.00
C GLU A 193 1.09 18.53 15.95
N ALA A 194 -0.02 19.08 15.45
CA ALA A 194 -1.22 19.31 16.25
C ALA A 194 -1.85 17.98 16.75
N PHE A 195 -1.53 16.86 16.11
CA PHE A 195 -1.94 15.52 16.52
C PHE A 195 -0.83 14.78 17.30
N GLY A 196 0.26 15.46 17.67
CA GLY A 196 1.38 14.90 18.42
C GLY A 196 2.44 14.19 17.56
N GLY A 197 2.31 14.21 16.23
CA GLY A 197 3.27 13.62 15.30
C GLY A 197 4.43 14.55 14.95
N ASP A 198 5.56 13.99 14.56
CA ASP A 198 6.73 14.73 14.06
C ASP A 198 6.75 14.70 12.52
N PRO A 199 6.56 15.85 11.83
CA PRO A 199 6.62 15.92 10.36
C PRO A 199 8.00 15.58 9.80
N GLY A 200 9.07 15.61 10.61
CA GLY A 200 10.41 15.15 10.27
C GLY A 200 10.63 13.64 10.38
N ARG A 201 9.61 12.87 10.82
CA ARG A 201 9.69 11.42 11.05
C ARG A 201 8.54 10.65 10.36
N VAL A 202 8.23 11.00 9.13
CA VAL A 202 7.15 10.41 8.35
C VAL A 202 7.62 9.17 7.60
N THR A 203 6.93 8.05 7.78
CA THR A 203 7.08 6.81 7.02
C THR A 203 5.82 6.61 6.17
N VAL A 204 5.96 6.55 4.85
CA VAL A 204 4.86 6.16 3.96
C VAL A 204 4.85 4.64 3.80
N PHE A 205 3.67 4.01 3.86
CA PHE A 205 3.54 2.57 3.65
C PHE A 205 2.27 2.26 2.86
N GLY A 206 2.31 1.19 2.07
CA GLY A 206 1.18 0.82 1.23
C GLY A 206 1.38 -0.54 0.58
N GLU A 207 0.27 -1.12 0.17
CA GLU A 207 0.23 -2.43 -0.47
C GLU A 207 -0.27 -2.30 -1.91
N SER A 208 0.22 -3.20 -2.80
CA SER A 208 -0.25 -3.28 -4.19
C SER A 208 -0.14 -1.92 -4.91
N ALA A 209 -1.27 -1.37 -5.38
CA ALA A 209 -1.32 -0.05 -6.00
C ALA A 209 -0.84 1.09 -5.07
N GLY A 210 -1.00 0.93 -3.74
CA GLY A 210 -0.43 1.85 -2.76
C GLY A 210 1.11 1.82 -2.77
N ALA A 211 1.70 0.63 -2.83
CA ALA A 211 3.15 0.46 -2.95
C ALA A 211 3.68 0.97 -4.30
N ILE A 212 2.96 0.72 -5.41
CA ILE A 212 3.25 1.31 -6.73
C ILE A 212 3.28 2.84 -6.65
N SER A 213 2.29 3.42 -5.96
CA SER A 213 2.21 4.87 -5.74
C SER A 213 3.39 5.40 -4.92
N ILE A 214 3.78 4.68 -3.85
CA ILE A 214 4.95 5.06 -3.03
C ILE A 214 6.23 5.03 -3.86
N GLY A 215 6.40 4.02 -4.71
CA GLY A 215 7.51 3.98 -5.65
C GLY A 215 7.53 5.19 -6.60
N ALA A 216 6.37 5.66 -7.04
CA ALA A 216 6.25 6.88 -7.83
C ALA A 216 6.51 8.14 -6.99
N LEU A 217 6.09 8.19 -5.74
CA LEU A 217 6.39 9.30 -4.82
C LEU A 217 7.90 9.44 -4.57
N LEU A 218 8.63 8.32 -4.44
CA LEU A 218 10.09 8.33 -4.35
C LEU A 218 10.75 8.95 -5.60
N ALA A 219 10.12 8.80 -6.76
CA ALA A 219 10.59 9.31 -8.06
C ALA A 219 10.07 10.71 -8.41
N ALA A 220 9.04 11.20 -7.70
CA ALA A 220 8.38 12.46 -7.99
C ALA A 220 9.07 13.65 -7.30
N PRO A 221 9.63 14.63 -8.04
CA PRO A 221 10.31 15.78 -7.44
C PRO A 221 9.43 16.57 -6.46
N ARG A 222 8.12 16.62 -6.70
CA ARG A 222 7.15 17.33 -5.86
C ARG A 222 6.90 16.66 -4.50
N ALA A 223 7.28 15.38 -4.34
CA ALA A 223 7.17 14.64 -3.09
C ALA A 223 8.46 14.68 -2.26
N ALA A 224 9.54 15.28 -2.77
CA ALA A 224 10.82 15.35 -2.08
C ALA A 224 10.69 16.02 -0.71
N GLY A 225 11.19 15.36 0.34
CA GLY A 225 11.16 15.85 1.71
C GLY A 225 9.79 15.78 2.42
N LEU A 226 8.77 15.16 1.81
CA LEU A 226 7.47 14.94 2.46
C LEU A 226 7.44 13.67 3.31
N PHE A 227 8.39 12.77 3.14
CA PHE A 227 8.56 11.56 3.96
C PHE A 227 10.04 11.16 4.06
N HIS A 228 10.36 10.35 5.05
CA HIS A 228 11.71 10.04 5.48
C HIS A 228 12.02 8.53 5.44
N ARG A 229 10.99 7.67 5.33
CA ARG A 229 11.07 6.22 5.17
C ARG A 229 9.93 5.74 4.29
N ALA A 230 10.11 4.59 3.64
CA ALA A 230 9.05 4.01 2.80
C ALA A 230 8.98 2.49 2.96
N VAL A 231 7.75 1.97 2.99
CA VAL A 231 7.45 0.53 2.99
C VAL A 231 6.63 0.20 1.75
N LEU A 232 7.14 -0.69 0.90
CA LEU A 232 6.45 -1.14 -0.31
C LEU A 232 6.08 -2.62 -0.16
N GLN A 233 4.78 -2.90 0.01
CA GLN A 233 4.22 -4.23 0.19
C GLN A 233 3.59 -4.69 -1.13
N SER A 234 4.09 -5.77 -1.72
CA SER A 234 3.49 -6.42 -2.90
C SER A 234 3.20 -5.48 -4.07
N GLY A 235 4.03 -4.45 -4.27
CA GLY A 235 3.87 -3.49 -5.36
C GLY A 235 5.18 -2.82 -5.74
N ALA A 236 5.56 -2.93 -7.01
CA ALA A 236 6.78 -2.34 -7.54
C ALA A 236 6.48 -1.07 -8.35
N PRO A 237 7.35 -0.06 -8.33
CA PRO A 237 7.18 1.14 -9.14
C PRO A 237 7.02 0.78 -10.62
N GLU A 238 5.93 1.24 -11.23
CA GLU A 238 5.68 1.03 -12.66
C GLU A 238 4.89 2.18 -13.28
N THR A 239 5.02 2.35 -14.59
CA THR A 239 4.16 3.21 -15.40
C THR A 239 3.54 2.44 -16.55
N LEU A 240 2.36 2.88 -16.97
CA LEU A 240 1.73 2.42 -18.20
C LEU A 240 2.16 3.28 -19.38
N ALA A 241 2.24 2.66 -20.56
CA ALA A 241 2.40 3.42 -21.79
C ALA A 241 1.26 4.44 -21.96
N ARG A 242 1.59 5.70 -22.18
CA ARG A 242 0.62 6.81 -22.34
C ARG A 242 -0.48 6.48 -23.34
N GLU A 243 -0.11 5.83 -24.45
CA GLU A 243 -1.07 5.46 -25.50
C GLU A 243 -2.08 4.41 -25.03
N LYS A 244 -1.69 3.49 -24.15
CA LYS A 244 -2.62 2.53 -23.54
C LYS A 244 -3.69 3.25 -22.72
N VAL A 245 -3.30 4.21 -21.88
CA VAL A 245 -4.24 4.98 -21.05
C VAL A 245 -5.12 5.89 -21.92
N ARG A 246 -4.54 6.55 -22.93
CA ARG A 246 -5.34 7.33 -23.91
C ARG A 246 -6.36 6.46 -24.65
N ALA A 247 -5.98 5.24 -25.04
CA ALA A 247 -6.92 4.31 -25.69
C ALA A 247 -8.08 3.92 -24.77
N MET A 248 -7.85 3.78 -23.44
CA MET A 248 -8.93 3.54 -22.49
C MET A 248 -9.86 4.76 -22.38
N VAL A 249 -9.31 5.98 -22.29
CA VAL A 249 -10.11 7.22 -22.27
C VAL A 249 -10.94 7.36 -23.56
N ARG A 250 -10.35 7.15 -24.74
CA ARG A 250 -11.09 7.16 -26.03
C ARG A 250 -12.21 6.13 -26.08
N ARG A 251 -12.01 4.94 -25.53
CA ARG A 251 -13.06 3.91 -25.42
C ARG A 251 -14.21 4.37 -24.52
N MET A 252 -13.90 4.97 -23.38
CA MET A 252 -14.93 5.55 -22.52
C MET A 252 -15.68 6.69 -23.24
N ALA A 253 -14.95 7.59 -23.91
CA ALA A 253 -15.53 8.70 -24.69
C ALA A 253 -16.52 8.19 -25.76
N ALA A 254 -16.16 7.13 -26.48
CA ALA A 254 -17.04 6.49 -27.45
C ALA A 254 -18.30 5.88 -26.82
N LEU A 255 -18.19 5.24 -25.65
CA LEU A 255 -19.35 4.72 -24.91
C LEU A 255 -20.27 5.83 -24.42
N LEU A 256 -19.69 6.94 -23.98
CA LEU A 256 -20.40 8.11 -23.45
C LEU A 256 -20.88 9.07 -24.55
N LYS A 257 -20.43 8.87 -25.80
CA LYS A 257 -20.70 9.76 -26.96
C LYS A 257 -20.27 11.20 -26.73
N VAL A 258 -19.09 11.38 -26.11
CA VAL A 258 -18.48 12.68 -25.84
C VAL A 258 -17.06 12.73 -26.41
N GLU A 259 -16.44 13.90 -26.46
CA GLU A 259 -15.02 14.04 -26.78
C GLU A 259 -14.13 13.45 -25.68
N ALA A 260 -12.92 13.01 -26.05
CA ALA A 260 -11.95 12.44 -25.12
C ALA A 260 -11.14 13.56 -24.40
N THR A 261 -11.84 14.55 -23.83
CA THR A 261 -11.31 15.69 -23.09
C THR A 261 -11.82 15.68 -21.65
N ALA A 262 -11.04 16.25 -20.72
CA ALA A 262 -11.46 16.37 -19.34
C ALA A 262 -12.71 17.28 -19.20
N ALA A 263 -12.79 18.34 -19.99
CA ALA A 263 -13.94 19.24 -20.03
C ALA A 263 -15.22 18.50 -20.40
N ALA A 264 -15.19 17.64 -21.44
CA ALA A 264 -16.34 16.84 -21.85
C ALA A 264 -16.72 15.80 -20.79
N PHE A 265 -15.74 15.14 -20.17
CA PHE A 265 -15.98 14.17 -19.10
C PHE A 265 -16.50 14.83 -17.82
N ALA A 266 -16.12 16.09 -17.52
CA ALA A 266 -16.62 16.81 -16.36
C ALA A 266 -18.13 17.07 -16.43
N ALA A 267 -18.70 17.18 -17.63
CA ALA A 267 -20.13 17.35 -17.84
C ALA A 267 -20.94 16.03 -17.73
N VAL A 268 -20.27 14.88 -17.73
CA VAL A 268 -20.94 13.56 -17.64
C VAL A 268 -21.35 13.26 -16.20
N ALA A 269 -22.56 12.71 -16.02
CA ALA A 269 -23.01 12.29 -14.69
C ALA A 269 -22.07 11.23 -14.08
N PRO A 270 -21.81 11.27 -12.75
CA PRO A 270 -20.91 10.33 -12.10
C PRO A 270 -21.25 8.86 -12.34
N ALA A 271 -22.54 8.50 -12.34
CA ALA A 271 -22.99 7.13 -12.57
C ALA A 271 -22.65 6.64 -14.00
N ASP A 272 -22.80 7.49 -15.01
CA ASP A 272 -22.48 7.15 -16.40
C ASP A 272 -20.97 6.98 -16.60
N LEU A 273 -20.15 7.83 -15.95
CA LEU A 273 -18.68 7.65 -15.93
C LEU A 273 -18.29 6.31 -15.33
N LEU A 274 -18.88 5.92 -14.20
CA LEU A 274 -18.61 4.63 -13.56
C LEU A 274 -19.06 3.46 -14.42
N ALA A 275 -20.23 3.56 -15.08
CA ALA A 275 -20.70 2.53 -16.00
C ALA A 275 -19.76 2.35 -17.21
N ALA A 276 -19.29 3.45 -17.80
CA ALA A 276 -18.30 3.40 -18.89
C ALA A 276 -16.97 2.83 -18.40
N GLN A 277 -16.51 3.21 -17.20
CA GLN A 277 -15.32 2.65 -16.57
C GLN A 277 -15.47 1.15 -16.33
N ALA A 278 -16.58 0.69 -15.78
CA ALA A 278 -16.87 -0.73 -15.58
C ALA A 278 -16.78 -1.53 -16.89
N ALA A 279 -17.29 -0.97 -17.99
CA ALA A 279 -17.24 -1.60 -19.31
C ALA A 279 -15.81 -1.79 -19.83
N VAL A 280 -14.91 -0.84 -19.58
CA VAL A 280 -13.48 -0.95 -19.95
C VAL A 280 -12.72 -1.90 -19.00
N LEU A 281 -13.03 -1.88 -17.70
CA LEU A 281 -12.38 -2.72 -16.70
C LEU A 281 -12.64 -4.21 -16.90
N ARG A 282 -13.80 -4.60 -17.45
CA ARG A 282 -14.10 -6.03 -17.74
C ARG A 282 -13.06 -6.73 -18.60
N ARG A 283 -12.26 -6.00 -19.36
CA ARG A 283 -11.20 -6.52 -20.24
C ARG A 283 -9.79 -6.32 -19.68
N SER A 284 -9.66 -5.83 -18.45
CA SER A 284 -8.36 -5.64 -17.78
C SER A 284 -8.14 -6.71 -16.73
N SER A 285 -6.89 -7.12 -16.57
CA SER A 285 -6.45 -8.05 -15.53
C SER A 285 -5.02 -7.70 -15.13
N PRO A 286 -4.69 -7.63 -13.84
CA PRO A 286 -3.31 -7.41 -13.40
C PRO A 286 -2.32 -8.42 -13.99
N LEU A 287 -2.73 -9.69 -14.08
CA LEU A 287 -1.86 -10.77 -14.57
C LEU A 287 -1.84 -10.92 -16.10
N LEU A 288 -2.98 -10.69 -16.79
CA LEU A 288 -3.14 -11.11 -18.19
C LEU A 288 -3.16 -9.96 -19.20
N GLY A 289 -3.48 -8.76 -18.81
CA GLY A 289 -3.58 -7.60 -19.71
C GLY A 289 -3.03 -6.32 -19.13
N GLY A 290 -2.63 -6.40 -17.88
CA GLY A 290 -2.30 -5.25 -17.05
C GLY A 290 -3.53 -4.40 -16.71
N PRO A 291 -3.40 -3.43 -15.79
CA PRO A 291 -4.48 -2.56 -15.38
C PRO A 291 -4.96 -1.66 -16.53
N ALA A 292 -6.22 -1.24 -16.47
CA ALA A 292 -6.79 -0.30 -17.44
C ALA A 292 -6.30 1.13 -17.19
N PHE A 293 -6.15 1.50 -15.92
CA PHE A 293 -5.63 2.78 -15.46
C PHE A 293 -4.38 2.58 -14.63
N GLY A 294 -3.48 3.54 -14.66
CA GLY A 294 -2.22 3.50 -13.93
C GLY A 294 -1.45 4.80 -14.10
N LEU A 295 -0.35 4.90 -13.39
CA LEU A 295 0.59 5.99 -13.53
C LEU A 295 1.17 6.02 -14.95
N VAL A 296 1.47 7.21 -15.43
CA VAL A 296 2.16 7.43 -16.70
C VAL A 296 3.38 8.33 -16.48
N ALA A 297 4.44 8.10 -17.25
CA ALA A 297 5.54 9.05 -17.30
C ALA A 297 5.03 10.40 -17.83
N ASP A 298 5.39 11.49 -17.13
CA ASP A 298 4.88 12.82 -17.41
C ASP A 298 5.88 13.89 -16.90
N PRO A 299 6.25 14.90 -17.71
CA PRO A 299 7.29 15.86 -17.35
C PRO A 299 7.04 16.62 -16.03
N ASP A 300 5.77 16.88 -15.69
CA ASP A 300 5.40 17.72 -14.55
C ASP A 300 5.23 16.92 -13.25
N THR A 301 4.82 15.64 -13.36
CA THR A 301 4.45 14.83 -12.20
C THR A 301 5.40 13.66 -11.96
N LEU A 302 5.86 13.00 -13.02
CA LEU A 302 6.72 11.82 -12.98
C LEU A 302 7.66 11.79 -14.19
N PRO A 303 8.73 12.63 -14.19
CA PRO A 303 9.54 12.90 -15.36
C PRO A 303 10.42 11.73 -15.83
N GLN A 304 10.64 10.73 -14.99
CA GLN A 304 11.49 9.57 -15.27
C GLN A 304 10.74 8.26 -15.03
N ASP A 305 11.32 7.16 -15.49
CA ASP A 305 10.85 5.81 -15.11
C ASP A 305 10.91 5.67 -13.57
N PRO A 306 9.80 5.34 -12.90
CA PRO A 306 9.76 5.38 -11.44
C PRO A 306 10.63 4.29 -10.80
N LEU A 307 10.87 3.16 -11.45
CA LEU A 307 11.74 2.11 -10.89
C LEU A 307 13.20 2.56 -10.87
N GLU A 308 13.66 3.20 -11.96
CA GLU A 308 15.02 3.72 -12.04
C GLU A 308 15.21 4.92 -11.12
N ALA A 309 14.28 5.88 -11.16
CA ALA A 309 14.34 7.08 -10.34
C ALA A 309 14.20 6.78 -8.84
N ALA A 310 13.31 5.84 -8.45
CA ALA A 310 13.20 5.40 -7.06
C ALA A 310 14.47 4.68 -6.59
N ALA A 311 15.13 3.90 -7.45
CA ALA A 311 16.40 3.27 -7.11
C ALA A 311 17.53 4.30 -6.87
N GLU A 312 17.46 5.46 -7.52
CA GLU A 312 18.34 6.60 -7.28
C GLU A 312 17.98 7.37 -6.02
N ALA A 313 16.72 7.79 -5.90
CA ALA A 313 16.20 8.57 -4.78
C ALA A 313 16.26 7.80 -3.45
N ALA A 314 16.07 6.49 -3.48
CA ALA A 314 16.22 5.60 -2.33
C ALA A 314 17.67 5.52 -1.79
N GLY A 315 18.62 6.23 -2.39
CA GLY A 315 19.95 6.42 -1.79
C GLY A 315 19.89 7.12 -0.43
N ASP A 316 18.89 7.95 -0.20
CA ASP A 316 18.75 8.78 1.00
C ASP A 316 17.56 8.36 1.91
N VAL A 317 16.67 7.46 1.45
CA VAL A 317 15.46 7.03 2.15
C VAL A 317 15.56 5.54 2.50
N PRO A 318 15.52 5.15 3.80
CA PRO A 318 15.41 3.74 4.19
C PRO A 318 14.16 3.08 3.62
N LEU A 319 14.33 1.85 3.11
CA LEU A 319 13.24 1.08 2.49
C LEU A 319 13.01 -0.25 3.21
N LEU A 320 11.74 -0.58 3.43
CA LEU A 320 11.26 -1.92 3.74
C LEU A 320 10.44 -2.42 2.56
N LEU A 321 10.86 -3.50 1.92
CA LEU A 321 10.29 -4.05 0.70
C LEU A 321 9.84 -5.48 0.93
N GLY A 322 8.70 -5.88 0.39
CA GLY A 322 8.30 -7.27 0.53
C GLY A 322 7.16 -7.70 -0.37
N TRP A 323 6.85 -8.98 -0.28
CA TRP A 323 5.82 -9.66 -1.06
C TRP A 323 5.28 -10.88 -0.30
N THR A 324 4.13 -11.37 -0.75
CA THR A 324 3.62 -12.66 -0.28
C THR A 324 4.15 -13.82 -1.14
N ALA A 325 4.23 -15.02 -0.58
CA ALA A 325 4.85 -16.14 -1.27
C ALA A 325 4.06 -16.61 -2.51
N GLU A 326 2.74 -16.41 -2.54
CA GLU A 326 1.85 -16.92 -3.58
C GLU A 326 0.86 -15.86 -4.09
N GLU A 327 1.36 -14.66 -4.36
CA GLU A 327 0.62 -13.48 -4.81
C GLU A 327 -0.51 -13.77 -5.82
N TYR A 328 -0.18 -14.58 -6.85
CA TYR A 328 -1.05 -14.92 -7.97
C TYR A 328 -2.36 -15.60 -7.56
N ARG A 329 -2.42 -16.22 -6.38
CA ARG A 329 -3.58 -16.99 -5.94
C ARG A 329 -4.80 -16.11 -5.71
N LEU A 330 -4.62 -14.87 -5.25
CA LEU A 330 -5.74 -13.94 -5.11
C LEU A 330 -6.49 -13.74 -6.44
N TRP A 331 -5.79 -13.68 -7.56
CA TRP A 331 -6.43 -13.44 -8.86
C TRP A 331 -6.87 -14.71 -9.58
N LEU A 332 -6.20 -15.83 -9.34
CA LEU A 332 -6.45 -17.06 -10.09
C LEU A 332 -7.40 -18.03 -9.36
N ALA A 333 -7.33 -18.12 -8.03
CA ALA A 333 -8.12 -19.09 -7.28
C ALA A 333 -9.63 -18.75 -7.31
N PRO A 334 -10.07 -17.52 -7.00
CA PRO A 334 -11.49 -17.18 -6.99
C PRO A 334 -12.17 -17.26 -8.37
N THR A 335 -11.38 -17.13 -9.45
CA THR A 335 -11.90 -17.22 -10.83
C THR A 335 -11.95 -18.65 -11.38
N GLY A 336 -11.42 -19.62 -10.64
CA GLY A 336 -11.26 -20.99 -11.13
C GLY A 336 -10.15 -21.17 -12.17
N ALA A 337 -9.36 -20.11 -12.45
CA ALA A 337 -8.29 -20.13 -13.44
C ALA A 337 -7.17 -21.12 -13.08
N MET A 338 -6.94 -21.36 -11.78
CA MET A 338 -5.99 -22.40 -11.34
C MET A 338 -6.29 -23.75 -11.95
N ARG A 339 -7.54 -24.24 -11.84
CA ARG A 339 -7.96 -25.53 -12.41
C ARG A 339 -7.84 -25.58 -13.93
N PHE A 340 -8.08 -24.46 -14.60
CA PHE A 340 -7.90 -24.39 -16.05
C PHE A 340 -6.42 -24.47 -16.43
N LEU A 341 -5.54 -23.74 -15.75
CA LEU A 341 -4.10 -23.77 -15.98
C LEU A 341 -3.49 -25.15 -15.69
N ASP A 342 -3.95 -25.85 -14.65
CA ASP A 342 -3.52 -27.20 -14.35
C ASP A 342 -3.91 -28.20 -15.47
N ARG A 343 -5.11 -28.05 -16.06
CA ARG A 343 -5.52 -28.85 -17.22
C ARG A 343 -4.66 -28.60 -18.46
N LEU A 344 -4.16 -27.39 -18.64
CA LEU A 344 -3.21 -27.06 -19.72
C LEU A 344 -1.83 -27.70 -19.49
N GLY A 345 -1.52 -28.11 -18.27
CA GLY A 345 -0.28 -28.81 -17.94
C GLY A 345 1.00 -28.04 -18.35
N PRO A 346 1.93 -28.69 -19.07
CA PRO A 346 3.18 -28.05 -19.50
C PRO A 346 2.99 -26.79 -20.34
N LEU A 347 1.85 -26.65 -21.04
CA LEU A 347 1.55 -25.45 -21.86
C LEU A 347 1.34 -24.22 -20.96
N ALA A 348 0.68 -24.36 -19.80
CA ALA A 348 0.55 -23.25 -18.84
C ALA A 348 1.92 -22.73 -18.39
N VAL A 349 2.84 -23.64 -18.06
CA VAL A 349 4.21 -23.28 -17.66
C VAL A 349 4.96 -22.59 -18.82
N ALA A 350 4.82 -23.10 -20.04
CA ALA A 350 5.43 -22.50 -21.23
C ALA A 350 4.91 -21.08 -21.49
N LEU A 351 3.60 -20.85 -21.37
CA LEU A 351 2.98 -19.54 -21.49
C LEU A 351 3.44 -18.58 -20.38
N GLY A 352 3.46 -19.06 -19.12
CA GLY A 352 3.99 -18.30 -17.97
C GLY A 352 5.44 -17.89 -18.19
N ARG A 353 6.27 -18.81 -18.68
CA ARG A 353 7.68 -18.56 -19.02
C ARG A 353 7.83 -17.48 -20.10
N ILE A 354 7.09 -17.60 -21.21
CA ILE A 354 7.14 -16.61 -22.31
C ILE A 354 6.71 -15.24 -21.81
N ARG A 355 5.60 -15.16 -21.06
CA ARG A 355 5.08 -13.88 -20.55
C ARG A 355 5.98 -13.26 -19.49
N SER A 356 6.66 -14.06 -18.68
CA SER A 356 7.60 -13.58 -17.67
C SER A 356 8.96 -13.20 -18.26
N GLY A 357 9.27 -13.59 -19.49
CA GLY A 357 10.58 -13.39 -20.09
C GLY A 357 11.68 -14.27 -19.47
N LYS A 358 11.31 -15.27 -18.66
CA LYS A 358 12.26 -16.18 -18.01
C LYS A 358 12.76 -17.25 -18.99
N ASP A 359 13.98 -17.70 -18.79
CA ASP A 359 14.56 -18.79 -19.56
C ASP A 359 14.15 -20.20 -19.02
N ARG A 360 14.62 -21.25 -19.67
CA ARG A 360 14.35 -22.63 -19.23
C ARG A 360 15.10 -22.98 -17.95
N ALA A 361 16.23 -22.33 -17.66
CA ALA A 361 17.00 -22.56 -16.45
C ALA A 361 16.23 -22.06 -15.21
N ALA A 362 15.63 -20.87 -15.30
CA ALA A 362 14.77 -20.32 -14.25
C ALA A 362 13.57 -21.24 -13.92
N VAL A 363 12.93 -21.82 -14.95
CA VAL A 363 11.83 -22.79 -14.74
C VAL A 363 12.32 -24.06 -14.05
N ARG A 364 13.51 -24.56 -14.40
CA ARG A 364 14.11 -25.73 -13.73
C ARG A 364 14.45 -25.44 -12.27
N ALA A 365 15.02 -24.27 -11.99
CA ALA A 365 15.32 -23.83 -10.63
C ALA A 365 14.04 -23.74 -9.79
N LEU A 366 13.00 -23.07 -10.32
CA LEU A 366 11.71 -22.94 -9.64
C LEU A 366 11.08 -24.32 -9.32
N ARG A 367 11.17 -25.29 -10.24
CA ARG A 367 10.70 -26.65 -10.00
C ARG A 367 11.51 -27.39 -8.93
N ALA A 368 12.81 -27.14 -8.87
CA ALA A 368 13.67 -27.75 -7.85
C ALA A 368 13.37 -27.18 -6.45
N GLU A 369 13.09 -25.87 -6.37
CA GLU A 369 12.71 -25.21 -5.12
C GLU A 369 11.29 -25.62 -4.66
N ARG A 370 10.38 -25.93 -5.61
CA ARG A 370 8.96 -26.21 -5.37
C ARG A 370 8.52 -27.51 -6.04
N PRO A 371 9.01 -28.67 -5.57
CA PRO A 371 8.78 -29.96 -6.23
C PRO A 371 7.31 -30.39 -6.26
N ALA A 372 6.49 -29.90 -5.31
CA ALA A 372 5.06 -30.19 -5.24
C ALA A 372 4.19 -29.22 -6.06
N ALA A 373 4.77 -28.15 -6.65
CA ALA A 373 4.01 -27.14 -7.38
C ALA A 373 3.44 -27.69 -8.69
N GLY A 374 2.12 -27.52 -8.88
CA GLY A 374 1.43 -27.84 -10.12
C GLY A 374 1.74 -26.84 -11.25
N PRO A 375 1.27 -27.12 -12.47
CA PRO A 375 1.47 -26.23 -13.61
C PRO A 375 0.94 -24.80 -13.38
N ALA A 376 -0.22 -24.66 -12.74
CA ALA A 376 -0.81 -23.37 -12.40
C ALA A 376 0.07 -22.59 -11.42
N ASP A 377 0.59 -23.26 -10.38
CA ASP A 377 1.48 -22.64 -9.40
C ASP A 377 2.78 -22.16 -10.05
N LEU A 378 3.42 -23.01 -10.85
CA LEU A 378 4.64 -22.63 -11.57
C LEU A 378 4.43 -21.43 -12.49
N ALA A 379 3.33 -21.41 -13.24
CA ALA A 379 2.98 -20.28 -14.09
C ALA A 379 2.71 -19.00 -13.27
N GLY A 380 1.99 -19.13 -12.14
CA GLY A 380 1.71 -18.06 -11.21
C GLY A 380 2.97 -17.45 -10.60
N HIS A 381 3.91 -18.28 -10.13
CA HIS A 381 5.19 -17.82 -9.62
C HIS A 381 6.02 -17.06 -10.67
N LEU A 382 6.09 -17.57 -11.91
CA LEU A 382 6.80 -16.90 -12.98
C LEU A 382 6.23 -15.51 -13.30
N LEU A 383 4.89 -15.37 -13.24
CA LEU A 383 4.22 -14.08 -13.43
C LEU A 383 4.46 -13.14 -12.24
N THR A 384 4.38 -13.64 -11.02
CA THR A 384 4.67 -12.88 -9.79
C THR A 384 6.11 -12.37 -9.77
N ASP A 385 7.08 -13.22 -10.15
CA ASP A 385 8.48 -12.81 -10.26
C ASP A 385 8.62 -11.59 -11.17
N ARG A 386 8.03 -11.65 -12.37
CA ARG A 386 8.09 -10.54 -13.33
C ARG A 386 7.44 -9.25 -12.82
N LEU A 387 6.25 -9.37 -12.23
CA LEU A 387 5.41 -8.21 -11.90
C LEU A 387 5.83 -7.55 -10.58
N LEU A 388 6.32 -8.32 -9.63
CA LEU A 388 6.54 -7.85 -8.27
C LEU A 388 7.97 -8.13 -7.76
N ARG A 389 8.39 -9.41 -7.69
CA ARG A 389 9.64 -9.76 -7.00
C ARG A 389 10.89 -9.24 -7.69
N ASP A 390 11.01 -9.42 -9.01
CA ASP A 390 12.21 -8.95 -9.74
C ASP A 390 12.34 -7.43 -9.72
N PRO A 391 11.27 -6.63 -9.94
CA PRO A 391 11.34 -5.17 -9.78
C PRO A 391 11.67 -4.73 -8.35
N LEU A 392 11.05 -5.34 -7.32
CA LEU A 392 11.36 -5.02 -5.91
C LEU A 392 12.79 -5.41 -5.54
N ARG A 393 13.29 -6.56 -6.00
CA ARG A 393 14.70 -6.95 -5.83
C ARG A 393 15.66 -5.97 -6.51
N ARG A 394 15.31 -5.46 -7.70
CA ARG A 394 16.10 -4.41 -8.36
C ARG A 394 16.10 -3.12 -7.56
N LEU A 395 14.96 -2.74 -6.97
CA LEU A 395 14.87 -1.60 -6.08
C LEU A 395 15.70 -1.82 -4.81
N ALA A 396 15.68 -3.04 -4.23
CA ALA A 396 16.51 -3.41 -3.09
C ALA A 396 18.02 -3.36 -3.39
N ALA A 397 18.44 -3.87 -4.54
CA ALA A 397 19.83 -3.83 -4.98
C ALA A 397 20.33 -2.41 -5.28
N GLY A 398 19.44 -1.52 -5.74
CA GLY A 398 19.77 -0.13 -6.07
C GLY A 398 20.83 0.00 -7.15
N ARG A 399 21.37 1.20 -7.33
CA ARG A 399 22.50 1.45 -8.27
C ARG A 399 23.88 1.13 -7.71
N GLY A 400 24.01 0.73 -6.43
CA GLY A 400 25.30 0.39 -5.82
C GLY A 400 26.08 -0.61 -6.65
N GLU A 401 25.46 -1.73 -7.03
CA GLU A 401 26.11 -2.77 -7.86
C GLU A 401 26.44 -2.32 -9.29
N ALA A 402 25.65 -1.40 -9.85
CA ALA A 402 25.92 -0.88 -11.20
C ALA A 402 27.08 0.14 -11.21
N ARG A 403 27.26 0.88 -10.10
CA ARG A 403 28.38 1.82 -9.91
C ARG A 403 29.68 1.10 -9.59
N GLU A 404 29.64 0.07 -8.74
CA GLU A 404 30.80 -0.79 -8.46
C GLU A 404 31.33 -1.44 -9.74
N ARG A 405 30.43 -1.92 -10.60
CA ARG A 405 30.80 -2.49 -11.92
C ARG A 405 31.39 -1.44 -12.88
N ARG A 406 31.14 -0.14 -12.67
CA ARG A 406 31.69 0.96 -13.49
C ARG A 406 32.94 1.61 -12.90
N GLY A 407 33.39 1.17 -11.70
CA GLY A 407 34.58 1.76 -11.05
C GLY A 407 34.36 3.18 -10.53
N GLU A 408 33.11 3.63 -10.39
CA GLU A 408 32.79 4.94 -9.81
C GLU A 408 32.85 4.83 -8.30
N GLY A 409 33.88 5.45 -7.69
CA GLY A 409 34.24 5.31 -6.29
C GLY A 409 33.07 5.49 -5.31
N ALA A 410 32.92 4.52 -4.43
CA ALA A 410 31.92 4.47 -3.37
C ALA A 410 32.26 5.48 -2.27
N GLN A 411 31.48 6.59 -2.15
CA GLN A 411 31.61 7.46 -0.96
C GLN A 411 30.31 8.02 -0.37
N ARG A 412 29.13 7.65 -0.89
CA ARG A 412 27.87 8.01 -0.23
C ARG A 412 27.26 6.76 0.42
N ARG A 413 27.15 6.75 1.76
CA ARG A 413 26.43 5.67 2.47
C ARG A 413 24.98 5.67 1.95
N THR A 414 24.57 4.61 1.29
CA THR A 414 23.19 4.42 0.89
C THR A 414 22.35 4.07 2.12
N ALA A 415 21.13 4.60 2.20
CA ALA A 415 20.19 4.26 3.24
C ALA A 415 19.91 2.74 3.25
N PRO A 416 19.65 2.15 4.44
CA PRO A 416 19.42 0.71 4.56
C PRO A 416 18.16 0.29 3.82
N ARG A 417 18.18 -0.92 3.26
CA ARG A 417 17.06 -1.56 2.58
C ARG A 417 16.84 -2.93 3.20
N PHE A 418 15.61 -3.20 3.57
CA PHE A 418 15.21 -4.45 4.19
C PHE A 418 14.22 -5.17 3.28
N VAL A 419 14.26 -6.49 3.26
CA VAL A 419 13.37 -7.30 2.42
C VAL A 419 12.75 -8.41 3.25
N TYR A 420 11.45 -8.64 3.06
CA TYR A 420 10.72 -9.77 3.66
C TYR A 420 9.94 -10.56 2.60
N GLU A 421 9.64 -11.81 2.91
CA GLU A 421 8.63 -12.62 2.22
C GLU A 421 7.63 -13.14 3.24
N PHE A 422 6.35 -12.79 3.10
CA PHE A 422 5.26 -13.31 3.93
C PHE A 422 4.78 -14.64 3.34
N ALA A 423 4.89 -15.71 4.11
CA ALA A 423 4.64 -17.06 3.61
C ALA A 423 3.63 -17.87 4.44
N TRP A 424 3.01 -17.26 5.46
CA TRP A 424 1.93 -17.90 6.19
C TRP A 424 0.73 -18.14 5.24
N PRO A 425 0.20 -19.37 5.13
CA PRO A 425 -0.89 -19.68 4.22
C PRO A 425 -2.24 -19.34 4.85
N SER A 426 -3.12 -18.72 4.08
CA SER A 426 -4.51 -18.48 4.48
C SER A 426 -5.24 -19.76 4.86
N GLY A 427 -6.08 -19.69 5.90
CA GLY A 427 -7.03 -20.73 6.24
C GLY A 427 -8.17 -20.89 5.21
N VAL A 428 -8.34 -19.94 4.30
CA VAL A 428 -9.33 -20.02 3.21
C VAL A 428 -8.83 -20.96 2.12
N PRO A 429 -9.58 -22.01 1.76
CA PRO A 429 -9.10 -23.02 0.81
C PRO A 429 -8.66 -22.46 -0.54
N GLY A 430 -7.47 -22.83 -0.98
CA GLY A 430 -6.93 -22.47 -2.28
C GLY A 430 -6.21 -21.13 -2.38
N LEU A 431 -6.30 -20.28 -1.36
CA LEU A 431 -5.65 -18.96 -1.37
C LEU A 431 -4.14 -19.03 -1.05
N GLY A 432 -3.70 -19.98 -0.21
CA GLY A 432 -2.29 -20.03 0.21
C GLY A 432 -1.83 -18.68 0.77
N SER A 433 -0.57 -18.33 0.59
CA SER A 433 -0.04 -17.02 0.96
C SER A 433 -0.27 -16.00 -0.17
N CYS A 434 -1.54 -15.63 -0.39
CA CYS A 434 -1.97 -14.81 -1.51
C CYS A 434 -1.70 -13.32 -1.28
N HIS A 435 -1.86 -12.53 -2.35
CA HIS A 435 -1.77 -11.06 -2.34
C HIS A 435 -2.66 -10.43 -1.28
N ALA A 436 -2.18 -9.40 -0.59
CA ALA A 436 -2.84 -8.63 0.47
C ALA A 436 -3.13 -9.42 1.77
N LEU A 437 -2.70 -10.69 1.87
CA LEU A 437 -2.97 -11.52 3.04
C LEU A 437 -2.34 -10.98 4.32
N GLU A 438 -1.18 -10.35 4.22
CA GLU A 438 -0.41 -9.84 5.35
C GLU A 438 -1.02 -8.59 6.01
N LEU A 439 -2.03 -7.96 5.40
CA LEU A 439 -2.55 -6.67 5.86
C LEU A 439 -3.14 -6.72 7.27
N GLY A 440 -3.94 -7.75 7.59
CA GLY A 440 -4.47 -7.95 8.94
C GLY A 440 -3.38 -8.15 10.00
N PHE A 441 -2.22 -8.69 9.60
CA PHE A 441 -1.05 -8.86 10.46
C PHE A 441 -0.28 -7.55 10.65
N VAL A 442 -0.10 -6.77 9.59
CA VAL A 442 0.57 -5.45 9.66
C VAL A 442 -0.20 -4.47 10.53
N PHE A 443 -1.53 -4.46 10.41
CA PHE A 443 -2.39 -3.56 11.18
C PHE A 443 -2.75 -4.09 12.57
N ASP A 444 -2.38 -5.34 12.90
CA ASP A 444 -2.81 -6.04 14.14
C ASP A 444 -4.34 -6.01 14.31
N THR A 445 -5.05 -6.33 13.22
CA THR A 445 -6.50 -6.25 13.10
C THR A 445 -7.15 -7.60 12.79
N LEU A 446 -6.52 -8.73 13.13
CA LEU A 446 -7.08 -10.07 12.88
C LEU A 446 -8.43 -10.30 13.57
N ALA A 447 -8.72 -9.59 14.67
CA ALA A 447 -10.00 -9.63 15.37
C ALA A 447 -11.15 -8.92 14.60
N VAL A 448 -10.85 -8.14 13.57
CA VAL A 448 -11.85 -7.51 12.71
C VAL A 448 -12.48 -8.58 11.81
N PRO A 449 -13.82 -8.70 11.74
CA PRO A 449 -14.48 -9.77 10.98
C PRO A 449 -14.01 -9.86 9.53
N GLU A 450 -13.80 -8.73 8.87
CA GLU A 450 -13.36 -8.64 7.47
C GLU A 450 -11.94 -9.18 7.26
N ALA A 451 -11.08 -9.19 8.27
CA ALA A 451 -9.75 -9.78 8.18
C ALA A 451 -9.83 -11.30 7.94
N SER A 452 -10.82 -11.98 8.54
CA SER A 452 -11.02 -13.41 8.36
C SER A 452 -11.49 -13.80 6.95
N TRP A 453 -12.01 -12.87 6.15
CA TRP A 453 -12.44 -13.17 4.77
C TRP A 453 -11.27 -13.61 3.90
N LEU A 454 -10.09 -13.05 4.16
CA LEU A 454 -8.88 -13.40 3.42
C LEU A 454 -7.96 -14.32 4.22
N ALA A 455 -7.76 -14.07 5.51
CA ALA A 455 -6.87 -14.84 6.37
C ALA A 455 -7.48 -16.18 6.83
N GLY A 456 -8.79 -16.24 6.99
CA GLY A 456 -9.46 -17.35 7.68
C GLY A 456 -9.54 -17.11 9.20
N PRO A 457 -10.33 -17.93 9.91
CA PRO A 457 -10.62 -17.69 11.32
C PRO A 457 -9.45 -18.03 12.28
N ASP A 458 -8.50 -18.85 11.82
CA ASP A 458 -7.42 -19.40 12.67
C ASP A 458 -6.09 -18.69 12.44
N ALA A 459 -6.10 -17.44 11.96
CA ALA A 459 -4.90 -16.65 11.76
C ALA A 459 -4.18 -16.39 13.10
N PRO A 460 -2.86 -16.69 13.21
CA PRO A 460 -2.14 -16.62 14.47
C PRO A 460 -1.90 -15.17 14.91
N GLN A 461 -2.45 -14.81 16.06
CA GLN A 461 -2.34 -13.46 16.63
C GLN A 461 -0.87 -13.10 16.95
N GLU A 462 -0.07 -14.06 17.44
CA GLU A 462 1.34 -13.84 17.75
C GLU A 462 2.14 -13.40 16.52
N LEU A 463 1.82 -13.94 15.35
CA LEU A 463 2.45 -13.53 14.09
C LEU A 463 2.05 -12.09 13.70
N ALA A 464 0.81 -11.69 14.00
CA ALA A 464 0.38 -10.31 13.78
C ALA A 464 1.11 -9.35 14.71
N GLU A 465 1.25 -9.70 15.99
CA GLU A 465 2.01 -8.90 16.97
C GLU A 465 3.47 -8.73 16.55
N GLU A 466 4.14 -9.81 16.12
CA GLU A 466 5.53 -9.75 15.63
C GLU A 466 5.67 -8.89 14.38
N MET A 467 4.78 -9.06 13.40
CA MET A 467 4.81 -8.31 12.15
C MET A 467 4.51 -6.83 12.38
N HIS A 468 3.46 -6.52 13.14
CA HIS A 468 3.11 -5.16 13.52
C HIS A 468 4.28 -4.46 14.23
N ALA A 469 4.89 -5.12 15.23
CA ALA A 469 6.04 -4.58 15.96
C ALA A 469 7.23 -4.29 15.05
N ALA A 470 7.46 -5.09 14.01
CA ALA A 470 8.52 -4.84 13.04
C ALA A 470 8.26 -3.56 12.21
N TRP A 471 7.01 -3.31 11.79
CA TRP A 471 6.62 -2.08 11.08
C TRP A 471 6.74 -0.85 11.99
N VAL A 472 6.26 -0.94 13.22
CA VAL A 472 6.42 0.12 14.25
C VAL A 472 7.90 0.42 14.47
N ARG A 473 8.74 -0.59 14.69
CA ARG A 473 10.19 -0.42 14.89
C ARG A 473 10.86 0.23 13.68
N PHE A 474 10.50 -0.19 12.45
CA PHE A 474 11.01 0.46 11.25
C PHE A 474 10.61 1.94 11.16
N ALA A 475 9.40 2.30 11.55
CA ALA A 475 8.95 3.70 11.59
C ALA A 475 9.68 4.52 12.66
N VAL A 476 9.98 3.93 13.81
CA VAL A 476 10.67 4.58 14.93
C VAL A 476 12.18 4.71 14.67
N GLU A 477 12.83 3.60 14.33
CA GLU A 477 14.28 3.43 14.31
C GLU A 477 14.88 3.38 12.91
N GLY A 478 14.08 3.07 11.88
CA GLY A 478 14.56 2.80 10.52
C GLY A 478 15.11 1.37 10.36
N ASP A 479 14.85 0.49 11.34
CA ASP A 479 15.31 -0.90 11.39
C ASP A 479 14.13 -1.81 11.81
N PRO A 480 13.68 -2.76 10.98
CA PRO A 480 12.58 -3.65 11.32
C PRO A 480 13.00 -4.81 12.25
N GLY A 481 14.30 -4.95 12.57
CA GLY A 481 14.84 -5.94 13.47
C GLY A 481 15.49 -7.14 12.78
N TRP A 482 15.81 -7.03 11.50
CA TRP A 482 16.63 -8.00 10.77
C TRP A 482 17.68 -7.31 9.90
N PRO A 483 18.72 -8.02 9.44
CA PRO A 483 19.80 -7.41 8.65
C PRO A 483 19.31 -6.76 7.37
N PRO A 484 19.92 -5.63 6.96
CA PRO A 484 19.68 -5.03 5.65
C PRO A 484 19.94 -5.98 4.51
N TRP A 485 19.25 -5.76 3.39
CA TRP A 485 19.44 -6.52 2.17
C TRP A 485 20.88 -6.40 1.67
N MET A 486 21.56 -7.53 1.64
CA MET A 486 22.86 -7.69 1.01
C MET A 486 22.73 -8.82 -0.02
N THR A 487 22.52 -8.50 -1.24
CA THR A 487 22.36 -9.28 -2.50
C THR A 487 21.80 -10.72 -2.44
N LEU A 488 21.67 -11.36 -1.28
CA LEU A 488 21.25 -12.77 -1.12
C LEU A 488 20.38 -13.06 0.12
N SER A 489 19.90 -12.07 0.89
CA SER A 489 19.12 -12.34 2.10
C SER A 489 17.74 -11.68 2.10
N SER A 490 16.68 -12.48 2.19
CA SER A 490 15.34 -12.05 2.60
C SER A 490 14.97 -12.74 3.91
N VAL A 491 14.25 -12.05 4.80
CA VAL A 491 13.64 -12.67 5.96
C VAL A 491 12.31 -13.28 5.55
N TRP A 492 12.11 -14.53 5.92
CA TRP A 492 10.89 -15.27 5.70
C TRP A 492 9.99 -15.14 6.94
N ILE A 493 8.74 -14.75 6.77
CA ILE A 493 7.74 -14.61 7.83
C ILE A 493 6.66 -15.68 7.63
N GLY A 494 6.67 -16.71 8.47
CA GLY A 494 5.72 -17.82 8.37
C GLY A 494 5.99 -18.93 9.40
N PRO A 495 5.15 -20.00 9.46
CA PRO A 495 5.28 -21.05 10.44
C PRO A 495 6.60 -21.83 10.30
N LEU A 496 7.24 -22.11 11.42
CA LEU A 496 8.49 -22.89 11.51
C LEU A 496 8.31 -24.35 11.02
N PRO A 497 9.35 -25.01 10.46
CA PRO A 497 10.77 -24.71 10.63
C PRO A 497 11.46 -24.38 9.30
N TYR A 498 11.89 -23.17 9.08
CA TYR A 498 12.79 -22.90 7.97
C TYR A 498 14.00 -22.08 8.42
N VAL A 499 15.15 -22.65 8.17
CA VAL A 499 16.47 -22.07 8.36
C VAL A 499 16.68 -20.99 7.29
N ALA A 500 17.12 -19.82 7.66
CA ALA A 500 17.60 -18.83 6.70
C ALA A 500 18.77 -19.42 5.90
N MET A 501 18.57 -19.76 4.63
CA MET A 501 19.63 -20.21 3.75
C MET A 501 20.32 -19.03 3.10
N ASN A 502 21.51 -18.72 3.55
CA ASN A 502 22.45 -17.88 2.83
C ASN A 502 23.10 -18.70 1.71
N PHE A 503 22.74 -18.44 0.46
CA PHE A 503 23.45 -19.01 -0.68
C PHE A 503 24.57 -18.06 -1.13
N SER A 504 25.79 -18.29 -0.68
CA SER A 504 26.97 -17.71 -1.31
C SER A 504 27.45 -18.63 -2.45
N THR A 505 27.64 -18.08 -3.63
CA THR A 505 28.09 -18.77 -4.85
C THR A 505 29.58 -19.09 -4.82
N PHE A 506 30.19 -19.41 -3.70
CA PHE A 506 31.49 -20.06 -3.63
C PHE A 506 31.55 -20.92 -2.36
N GLY A 507 31.47 -22.21 -2.57
CA GLY A 507 31.60 -23.35 -1.70
C GLY A 507 32.22 -23.17 -0.32
N LYS A 508 31.42 -22.74 0.67
CA LYS A 508 31.57 -23.11 2.08
C LYS A 508 30.24 -22.84 2.78
N VAL A 509 29.56 -23.90 3.14
CA VAL A 509 28.39 -23.87 4.04
C VAL A 509 28.92 -23.48 5.42
N PHE A 510 28.62 -22.28 5.90
CA PHE A 510 28.73 -21.93 7.31
C PHE A 510 27.33 -22.03 7.93
N LEU A 511 27.12 -23.08 8.69
CA LEU A 511 25.98 -23.23 9.59
C LEU A 511 26.19 -22.25 10.77
N LEU A 512 25.55 -21.09 10.75
CA LEU A 512 25.41 -20.25 11.94
C LEU A 512 24.09 -20.64 12.61
N LEU A 513 24.18 -21.52 13.59
CA LEU A 513 23.16 -21.75 14.59
C LEU A 513 23.12 -20.50 15.50
N SER A 514 22.30 -19.52 15.19
CA SER A 514 21.86 -18.53 16.18
C SER A 514 20.69 -19.14 16.95
N LEU A 515 20.90 -19.33 18.23
CA LEU A 515 19.93 -19.78 19.22
C LEU A 515 18.74 -18.80 19.26
N VAL A 516 17.66 -19.16 18.60
CA VAL A 516 16.33 -18.63 18.86
C VAL A 516 15.64 -19.62 19.81
N PRO A 517 14.96 -19.18 20.87
CA PRO A 517 14.35 -20.08 21.84
C PRO A 517 13.38 -21.03 21.14
N THR A 518 13.56 -22.32 21.35
CA THR A 518 12.68 -23.37 20.86
C THR A 518 11.30 -23.25 21.50
N TRP A 519 10.32 -22.84 20.74
CA TRP A 519 8.92 -23.02 21.10
C TRP A 519 8.51 -24.47 20.92
N LYS A 520 8.23 -25.16 22.03
CA LYS A 520 7.59 -26.48 22.01
C LYS A 520 6.08 -26.30 21.86
N ALA A 521 5.55 -26.78 20.75
CA ALA A 521 4.13 -27.05 20.63
C ALA A 521 3.68 -28.07 21.70
N ARG A 522 2.63 -27.73 22.42
CA ARG A 522 1.74 -28.71 23.06
C ARG A 522 0.42 -28.71 22.32
#